data_4ad00bd382ab2dd61577eb443d2fd1cf
#
_entry.id   4ad00bd382ab2dd61577eb443d2fd1cf
#
_cell.length_a   1.000
_cell.length_b   1.000
_cell.length_c   1.000
_cell.angle_alpha   90.00
_cell.angle_beta   90.00
_cell.angle_gamma   90.00
#
_symmetry.space_group_name_H-M   'P 1'
#
loop_
_entity.id
_entity.type
_entity.pdbx_description
1 polymer ?
#
loop_
_entity_poly.entity_id
_entity_poly.type
_entity_poly.pdbx_seq_one_letter_code
_entity_poly.pdbx_strand_id
1 'polypeptide(L)'
;MALYTMYSDFDRFAVIGYDEKQIISLCGSDRFNFIGAPKPFKDILTETLSIDFTDDSGGLAGTVIPEIQEYSGRMFLNEKAYHALKDIIKDDGEFFPVTYEKGAGYIFNPLRLAEDVDGLDVTLCIKNEWGDIENMGFHEKRVSKFAIFKTEFETYQNFYCREDVKDAIEGAALKGMTFTSELGAEFGMAQDQKRSPN
;
A
#
# COMPACT_ATOMS: atom_id res chain seq x y z
N MET A 1 -10.68 -11.05 -14.43
CA MET A 1 -10.28 -9.81 -13.73
C MET A 1 -8.86 -10.05 -13.26
N ALA A 2 -7.94 -9.22 -13.65
CA ALA A 2 -6.57 -9.36 -13.19
C ALA A 2 -6.39 -8.72 -11.80
N LEU A 3 -5.56 -9.36 -10.99
CA LEU A 3 -5.09 -8.85 -9.71
C LEU A 3 -3.61 -8.49 -9.83
N TYR A 4 -3.20 -7.51 -9.06
CA TYR A 4 -1.82 -7.04 -9.01
C TYR A 4 -1.38 -6.84 -7.56
N THR A 5 -0.12 -7.17 -7.29
CA THR A 5 0.57 -6.70 -6.07
C THR A 5 1.09 -5.29 -6.33
N MET A 6 0.94 -4.42 -5.35
CA MET A 6 1.39 -3.02 -5.40
C MET A 6 2.66 -2.87 -4.58
N TYR A 7 3.67 -2.19 -5.14
CA TYR A 7 4.94 -1.90 -4.45
C TYR A 7 5.31 -0.43 -4.61
N SER A 8 5.90 0.12 -3.58
CA SER A 8 6.48 1.46 -3.63
C SER A 8 7.86 1.43 -4.29
N ASP A 9 8.14 2.46 -5.07
CA ASP A 9 9.41 2.65 -5.75
C ASP A 9 10.35 3.48 -4.87
N PHE A 10 10.93 2.83 -3.86
CA PHE A 10 11.86 3.50 -2.94
C PHE A 10 13.21 3.85 -3.56
N ASP A 11 13.58 3.25 -4.69
CA ASP A 11 14.84 3.57 -5.38
C ASP A 11 14.84 5.01 -5.92
N ARG A 12 13.68 5.53 -6.30
CA ARG A 12 13.52 6.85 -6.92
C ARG A 12 12.87 7.88 -6.03
N PHE A 13 12.09 7.44 -5.05
CA PHE A 13 11.23 8.32 -4.26
C PHE A 13 11.60 8.30 -2.78
N ALA A 14 11.46 9.45 -2.15
CA ALA A 14 11.63 9.61 -0.72
C ALA A 14 10.58 8.81 0.06
N VAL A 15 10.91 8.40 1.26
CA VAL A 15 10.05 7.60 2.13
C VAL A 15 9.23 8.51 3.04
N ILE A 16 7.92 8.21 3.14
CA ILE A 16 7.04 8.93 4.06
C ILE A 16 7.41 8.65 5.51
N GLY A 17 7.44 9.71 6.33
CA GLY A 17 7.53 9.67 7.79
C GLY A 17 6.30 10.29 8.44
N TYR A 18 5.89 9.72 9.57
CA TYR A 18 4.80 10.27 10.39
C TYR A 18 5.38 11.02 11.59
N ASP A 19 4.76 12.13 12.00
CA ASP A 19 5.07 12.74 13.29
C ASP A 19 4.67 11.77 14.42
N GLU A 20 5.67 11.07 14.96
CA GLU A 20 5.48 10.06 16.00
C GLU A 20 4.81 10.64 17.24
N LYS A 21 5.14 11.88 17.62
CA LYS A 21 4.55 12.54 18.79
C LYS A 21 3.07 12.81 18.59
N GLN A 22 2.70 13.26 17.39
CA GLN A 22 1.29 13.47 17.03
C GLN A 22 0.54 12.13 17.04
N ILE A 23 1.10 11.09 16.42
CA ILE A 23 0.48 9.75 16.37
C ILE A 23 0.28 9.19 17.81
N ILE A 24 1.30 9.25 18.67
CA ILE A 24 1.19 8.78 20.05
C ILE A 24 0.14 9.59 20.83
N SER A 25 0.09 10.89 20.62
CA SER A 25 -0.90 11.77 21.29
C SER A 25 -2.34 11.41 20.91
N LEU A 26 -2.59 11.10 19.64
CA LEU A 26 -3.94 10.78 19.13
C LEU A 26 -4.33 9.32 19.39
N CYS A 27 -3.41 8.39 19.17
CA CYS A 27 -3.68 6.94 19.23
C CYS A 27 -3.36 6.30 20.58
N GLY A 28 -2.70 7.03 21.49
CA GLY A 28 -2.19 6.47 22.75
C GLY A 28 -1.05 5.45 22.56
N SER A 29 -0.56 5.27 21.35
CA SER A 29 0.53 4.37 20.98
C SER A 29 1.05 4.69 19.58
N ASP A 30 2.23 4.16 19.25
CA ASP A 30 2.88 4.24 17.94
C ASP A 30 2.35 3.22 16.90
N ARG A 31 1.36 2.40 17.26
CA ARG A 31 0.85 1.29 16.43
C ARG A 31 0.38 1.72 15.05
N PHE A 32 0.00 2.98 14.86
CA PHE A 32 -0.32 3.49 13.54
C PHE A 32 0.88 3.44 12.58
N ASN A 33 2.10 3.52 13.09
CA ASN A 33 3.32 3.53 12.27
C ASN A 33 3.80 2.13 11.85
N PHE A 34 3.11 1.07 12.26
CA PHE A 34 3.53 -0.30 11.98
C PHE A 34 2.50 -1.07 11.16
N ILE A 35 3.00 -2.02 10.37
CA ILE A 35 2.18 -3.00 9.66
C ILE A 35 1.48 -3.88 10.69
N GLY A 36 0.21 -4.17 10.44
CA GLY A 36 -0.57 -5.06 11.31
C GLY A 36 -1.98 -5.27 10.77
N ALA A 37 -2.78 -6.00 11.54
CA ALA A 37 -4.18 -6.26 11.21
C ALA A 37 -4.92 -4.94 10.96
N PRO A 38 -5.70 -4.84 9.88
CA PRO A 38 -6.49 -3.67 9.57
C PRO A 38 -7.36 -3.26 10.76
N LYS A 39 -7.30 -1.98 11.10
CA LYS A 39 -8.04 -1.39 12.21
C LYS A 39 -8.56 -0.02 11.79
N PRO A 40 -9.84 0.29 12.06
CA PRO A 40 -10.36 1.62 11.83
C PRO A 40 -9.75 2.64 12.81
N PHE A 41 -9.45 3.83 12.29
CA PHE A 41 -8.90 4.95 13.06
C PHE A 41 -9.76 6.22 12.94
N LYS A 42 -10.88 6.17 12.22
CA LYS A 42 -11.73 7.34 11.92
C LYS A 42 -12.16 8.12 13.16
N ASP A 43 -12.46 7.41 14.26
CA ASP A 43 -12.89 8.04 15.51
C ASP A 43 -11.72 8.45 16.41
N ILE A 44 -10.48 8.10 16.03
CA ILE A 44 -9.24 8.34 16.78
C ILE A 44 -8.45 9.47 16.13
N LEU A 45 -8.25 9.42 14.81
CA LEU A 45 -7.53 10.43 14.05
C LEU A 45 -8.47 11.56 13.65
N THR A 46 -8.76 12.43 14.60
CA THR A 46 -9.71 13.55 14.43
C THR A 46 -9.07 14.83 13.93
N GLU A 47 -7.74 14.86 13.83
CA GLU A 47 -6.96 16.01 13.37
C GLU A 47 -6.21 15.68 12.09
N THR A 48 -5.84 16.72 11.32
CA THR A 48 -4.97 16.58 10.16
C THR A 48 -3.57 16.14 10.61
N LEU A 49 -3.06 15.05 10.05
CA LEU A 49 -1.74 14.54 10.39
C LEU A 49 -0.65 15.36 9.69
N SER A 50 0.48 15.53 10.38
CA SER A 50 1.71 16.06 9.79
C SER A 50 2.59 14.89 9.35
N ILE A 51 3.05 14.94 8.10
CA ILE A 51 3.97 13.95 7.55
C ILE A 51 5.15 14.65 6.90
N ASP A 52 6.26 13.96 6.82
CA ASP A 52 7.44 14.40 6.08
C ASP A 52 7.88 13.32 5.08
N PHE A 53 8.88 13.63 4.28
CA PHE A 53 9.51 12.70 3.35
C PHE A 53 11.01 12.77 3.54
N THR A 54 11.61 11.63 3.85
CA THR A 54 13.04 11.53 4.12
C THR A 54 13.73 10.61 3.11
N ASP A 55 15.02 10.84 2.93
CA ASP A 55 15.91 9.95 2.19
C ASP A 55 16.60 8.92 3.11
N ASP A 56 15.95 8.58 4.22
CA ASP A 56 16.50 7.85 5.37
C ASP A 56 16.94 6.39 5.08
N SER A 57 17.06 6.04 3.81
CA SER A 57 17.56 4.74 3.36
C SER A 57 19.10 4.64 3.29
N GLY A 58 19.81 5.52 4.00
CA GLY A 58 21.28 5.53 3.95
C GLY A 58 21.84 5.97 2.59
N GLY A 59 21.10 6.82 1.86
CA GLY A 59 21.50 7.32 0.54
C GLY A 59 21.05 6.42 -0.62
N LEU A 60 20.21 5.43 -0.37
CA LEU A 60 19.66 4.52 -1.39
C LEU A 60 18.27 4.94 -1.88
N ALA A 61 17.50 5.72 -1.08
CA ALA A 61 16.21 6.24 -1.55
C ALA A 61 16.38 7.50 -2.39
N GLY A 62 15.42 7.71 -3.27
CA GLY A 62 15.32 8.95 -4.03
C GLY A 62 14.90 10.12 -3.15
N THR A 63 15.19 11.32 -3.62
CA THR A 63 14.81 12.59 -2.95
C THR A 63 13.51 13.18 -3.50
N VAL A 64 12.89 12.53 -4.46
CA VAL A 64 11.65 13.00 -5.10
C VAL A 64 10.45 12.58 -4.27
N ILE A 65 9.63 13.52 -3.85
CA ILE A 65 8.37 13.22 -3.17
C ILE A 65 7.44 12.49 -4.13
N PRO A 66 6.92 11.29 -3.75
CA PRO A 66 5.99 10.53 -4.58
C PRO A 66 4.62 11.22 -4.65
N GLU A 67 3.83 10.91 -5.68
CA GLU A 67 2.42 11.29 -5.74
C GLU A 67 1.53 10.26 -5.03
N ILE A 68 2.00 9.03 -4.98
CA ILE A 68 1.38 7.89 -4.30
C ILE A 68 2.47 6.95 -3.77
N GLN A 69 2.34 6.46 -2.54
CA GLN A 69 3.31 5.55 -1.92
C GLN A 69 2.64 4.68 -0.86
N GLU A 70 2.89 3.38 -0.89
CA GLU A 70 2.60 2.49 0.22
C GLU A 70 3.76 2.54 1.22
N TYR A 71 3.44 2.65 2.50
CA TYR A 71 4.40 2.54 3.59
C TYR A 71 3.71 2.12 4.88
N SER A 72 4.31 1.16 5.58
CA SER A 72 3.80 0.65 6.86
C SER A 72 2.33 0.24 6.82
N GLY A 73 1.92 -0.34 5.69
CA GLY A 73 0.58 -0.88 5.51
C GLY A 73 -0.50 0.16 5.26
N ARG A 74 -0.13 1.39 4.88
CA ARG A 74 -1.02 2.49 4.48
C ARG A 74 -0.51 3.13 3.20
N MET A 75 -1.35 3.91 2.56
CA MET A 75 -1.01 4.54 1.30
C MET A 75 -1.13 6.05 1.39
N PHE A 76 -0.03 6.75 1.12
CA PHE A 76 -0.04 8.18 0.89
C PHE A 76 -0.58 8.50 -0.50
N LEU A 77 -1.40 9.53 -0.60
CA LEU A 77 -1.95 10.09 -1.83
C LEU A 77 -1.80 11.61 -1.77
N ASN A 78 -1.13 12.21 -2.74
CA ASN A 78 -1.27 13.65 -2.94
C ASN A 78 -2.68 13.98 -3.45
N GLU A 79 -3.03 15.26 -3.61
CA GLU A 79 -4.37 15.64 -4.09
C GLU A 79 -4.73 15.03 -5.44
N LYS A 80 -3.78 14.96 -6.38
CA LYS A 80 -3.98 14.36 -7.71
C LYS A 80 -4.31 12.87 -7.60
N ALA A 81 -3.53 12.14 -6.80
CA ALA A 81 -3.75 10.71 -6.57
C ALA A 81 -5.07 10.44 -5.84
N TYR A 82 -5.39 11.26 -4.83
CA TYR A 82 -6.67 11.18 -4.13
C TYR A 82 -7.85 11.36 -5.08
N HIS A 83 -7.83 12.38 -5.95
CA HIS A 83 -8.91 12.61 -6.91
C HIS A 83 -9.04 11.49 -7.95
N ALA A 84 -7.94 10.85 -8.34
CA ALA A 84 -7.96 9.74 -9.27
C ALA A 84 -8.54 8.44 -8.65
N LEU A 85 -8.35 8.23 -7.35
CA LEU A 85 -8.60 6.93 -6.71
C LEU A 85 -9.78 6.93 -5.75
N LYS A 86 -10.15 8.06 -5.13
CA LYS A 86 -11.12 8.10 -4.02
C LYS A 86 -12.42 7.36 -4.31
N ASP A 87 -12.99 7.51 -5.49
CA ASP A 87 -14.27 6.91 -5.85
C ASP A 87 -14.17 5.41 -6.12
N ILE A 88 -12.97 4.91 -6.42
CA ILE A 88 -12.70 3.49 -6.68
C ILE A 88 -12.47 2.75 -5.37
N ILE A 89 -11.72 3.36 -4.40
CA ILE A 89 -11.24 2.65 -3.21
C ILE A 89 -11.95 3.05 -1.90
N LYS A 90 -12.89 4.03 -1.92
CA LYS A 90 -13.54 4.58 -0.71
C LYS A 90 -14.26 3.55 0.17
N ASP A 91 -14.75 2.47 -0.45
CA ASP A 91 -15.50 1.44 0.27
C ASP A 91 -14.58 0.38 0.91
N ASP A 92 -13.27 0.45 0.63
CA ASP A 92 -12.29 -0.52 1.09
C ASP A 92 -11.43 -0.02 2.25
N GLY A 93 -11.62 1.23 2.68
CA GLY A 93 -10.82 1.80 3.77
C GLY A 93 -11.25 3.21 4.17
N GLU A 94 -10.36 3.89 4.86
CA GLU A 94 -10.57 5.22 5.41
C GLU A 94 -9.52 6.20 4.87
N PHE A 95 -9.93 7.45 4.65
CA PHE A 95 -9.03 8.52 4.28
C PHE A 95 -8.82 9.48 5.45
N PHE A 96 -7.56 9.83 5.72
CA PHE A 96 -7.16 10.83 6.71
C PHE A 96 -6.44 11.98 6.03
N PRO A 97 -6.87 13.23 6.22
CA PRO A 97 -6.18 14.37 5.66
C PRO A 97 -4.79 14.52 6.29
N VAL A 98 -3.81 14.88 5.46
CA VAL A 98 -2.44 15.14 5.90
C VAL A 98 -1.92 16.45 5.31
N THR A 99 -0.93 17.04 5.98
CA THR A 99 -0.12 18.14 5.46
C THR A 99 1.34 17.71 5.37
N TYR A 100 2.01 18.18 4.34
CA TYR A 100 3.44 17.93 4.08
C TYR A 100 4.05 19.14 3.36
N GLU A 101 5.35 19.12 3.07
CA GLU A 101 6.06 20.28 2.52
C GLU A 101 5.49 20.86 1.21
N LYS A 102 4.81 20.04 0.38
CA LYS A 102 4.21 20.49 -0.89
C LYS A 102 2.70 20.80 -0.78
N GLY A 103 2.12 20.74 0.42
CA GLY A 103 0.72 21.09 0.64
C GLY A 103 -0.10 20.06 1.37
N ALA A 104 -1.27 19.73 0.83
CA ALA A 104 -2.21 18.76 1.41
C ALA A 104 -2.17 17.41 0.66
N GLY A 105 -2.60 16.38 1.35
CA GLY A 105 -2.76 15.04 0.82
C GLY A 105 -3.62 14.19 1.74
N TYR A 106 -3.58 12.88 1.53
CA TYR A 106 -4.37 11.93 2.30
C TYR A 106 -3.56 10.67 2.60
N ILE A 107 -3.79 10.07 3.76
CA ILE A 107 -3.42 8.68 4.04
C ILE A 107 -4.66 7.82 3.84
N PHE A 108 -4.57 6.82 3.00
CA PHE A 108 -5.57 5.77 2.88
C PHE A 108 -5.17 4.58 3.76
N ASN A 109 -6.06 4.20 4.66
CA ASN A 109 -5.92 3.05 5.56
C ASN A 109 -6.85 1.93 5.08
N PRO A 110 -6.33 0.92 4.36
CA PRO A 110 -7.16 -0.17 3.86
C PRO A 110 -7.65 -1.06 5.00
N LEU A 111 -8.92 -1.46 4.92
CA LEU A 111 -9.62 -2.24 5.96
C LEU A 111 -10.08 -3.61 5.47
N ARG A 112 -9.92 -3.96 4.19
CA ARG A 112 -10.41 -5.21 3.62
C ARG A 112 -9.34 -6.30 3.65
N LEU A 113 -9.77 -7.50 4.03
CA LEU A 113 -8.97 -8.71 3.97
C LEU A 113 -9.57 -9.70 2.97
N ALA A 114 -8.69 -10.43 2.27
CA ALA A 114 -9.13 -11.53 1.42
C ALA A 114 -9.93 -12.57 2.22
N GLU A 115 -9.55 -12.80 3.46
CA GLU A 115 -10.19 -13.72 4.40
C GLU A 115 -11.63 -13.33 4.74
N ASP A 116 -12.00 -12.03 4.73
CA ASP A 116 -13.36 -11.55 5.01
C ASP A 116 -14.42 -12.12 4.04
N VAL A 117 -13.97 -12.64 2.90
CA VAL A 117 -14.82 -13.18 1.84
C VAL A 117 -14.44 -14.59 1.42
N ASP A 118 -13.68 -15.32 2.25
CA ASP A 118 -13.02 -16.59 1.87
C ASP A 118 -12.27 -16.47 0.53
N GLY A 119 -11.62 -15.33 0.33
CA GLY A 119 -11.00 -14.96 -0.92
C GLY A 119 -9.61 -15.53 -1.14
N LEU A 120 -8.98 -16.07 -0.09
CA LEU A 120 -7.67 -16.71 -0.18
C LEU A 120 -7.80 -18.14 -0.72
N ASP A 121 -7.06 -18.49 -1.76
CA ASP A 121 -6.91 -19.88 -2.21
C ASP A 121 -5.67 -20.48 -1.56
N VAL A 122 -5.86 -21.09 -0.39
CA VAL A 122 -4.78 -21.66 0.41
C VAL A 122 -4.04 -22.80 -0.30
N THR A 123 -4.62 -23.40 -1.34
CA THR A 123 -3.97 -24.47 -2.11
C THR A 123 -2.90 -23.93 -3.06
N LEU A 124 -3.01 -22.66 -3.42
CA LEU A 124 -2.05 -21.96 -4.27
C LEU A 124 -1.09 -21.08 -3.48
N CYS A 125 -1.36 -20.84 -2.18
CA CYS A 125 -0.48 -20.04 -1.34
C CYS A 125 0.70 -20.89 -0.86
N ILE A 126 1.91 -20.46 -1.18
CA ILE A 126 3.16 -21.19 -0.88
C ILE A 126 4.07 -20.29 -0.06
N LYS A 127 4.59 -20.85 1.04
CA LYS A 127 5.72 -20.28 1.81
C LYS A 127 6.92 -21.21 1.69
N ASN A 128 8.10 -20.62 1.59
CA ASN A 128 9.34 -21.38 1.67
C ASN A 128 9.64 -21.86 3.11
N GLU A 129 10.73 -22.57 3.29
CA GLU A 129 11.16 -23.10 4.61
C GLU A 129 11.50 -22.02 5.63
N TRP A 130 11.75 -20.78 5.21
CA TRP A 130 12.01 -19.61 6.07
C TRP A 130 10.76 -18.79 6.36
N GLY A 131 9.63 -19.14 5.73
CA GLY A 131 8.35 -18.44 5.92
C GLY A 131 8.07 -17.31 4.93
N ASP A 132 8.96 -17.10 3.95
CA ASP A 132 8.75 -16.09 2.91
C ASP A 132 7.72 -16.57 1.89
N ILE A 133 6.99 -15.65 1.32
CA ILE A 133 5.94 -15.94 0.35
C ILE A 133 6.55 -16.19 -1.03
N GLU A 134 6.33 -17.37 -1.58
CA GLU A 134 6.70 -17.71 -2.95
C GLU A 134 5.56 -17.57 -3.94
N ASN A 135 4.33 -17.78 -3.48
CA ASN A 135 3.15 -17.60 -4.32
C ASN A 135 1.91 -17.25 -3.49
N MET A 136 1.07 -16.40 -4.04
CA MET A 136 -0.24 -16.07 -3.48
C MET A 136 -1.35 -16.44 -4.46
N GLY A 137 -2.37 -17.10 -3.94
CA GLY A 137 -3.55 -17.50 -4.68
C GLY A 137 -4.81 -16.86 -4.13
N PHE A 138 -5.68 -16.38 -5.01
CA PHE A 138 -6.96 -15.79 -4.62
C PHE A 138 -8.11 -16.36 -5.44
N HIS A 139 -9.27 -16.53 -4.79
CA HIS A 139 -10.53 -16.76 -5.48
C HIS A 139 -11.03 -15.44 -6.06
N GLU A 140 -10.60 -15.11 -7.28
CA GLU A 140 -10.83 -13.81 -7.93
C GLU A 140 -12.29 -13.33 -7.84
N LYS A 141 -13.26 -14.21 -8.05
CA LYS A 141 -14.69 -13.85 -7.95
C LYS A 141 -15.11 -13.37 -6.57
N ARG A 142 -14.42 -13.81 -5.51
CA ARG A 142 -14.75 -13.43 -4.15
C ARG A 142 -14.09 -12.11 -3.78
N VAL A 143 -12.80 -11.94 -4.07
CA VAL A 143 -12.07 -10.70 -3.81
C VAL A 143 -12.42 -9.58 -4.78
N SER A 144 -13.13 -9.86 -5.90
CA SER A 144 -13.56 -8.85 -6.87
C SER A 144 -14.44 -7.73 -6.30
N LYS A 145 -15.01 -7.95 -5.12
CA LYS A 145 -15.76 -6.92 -4.38
C LYS A 145 -14.87 -5.77 -3.91
N PHE A 146 -13.59 -6.03 -3.67
CA PHE A 146 -12.62 -5.09 -3.14
C PHE A 146 -11.76 -4.53 -4.28
N ALA A 147 -11.60 -3.23 -4.31
CA ALA A 147 -10.67 -2.59 -5.21
C ALA A 147 -9.23 -2.72 -4.71
N ILE A 148 -9.06 -2.58 -3.37
CA ILE A 148 -7.79 -2.79 -2.66
C ILE A 148 -8.07 -3.64 -1.42
N PHE A 149 -7.18 -4.61 -1.17
CA PHE A 149 -7.26 -5.47 0.02
C PHE A 149 -5.87 -5.97 0.43
N LYS A 150 -5.80 -6.58 1.61
CA LYS A 150 -4.65 -7.26 2.18
C LYS A 150 -4.99 -8.71 2.51
N THR A 151 -4.03 -9.45 3.06
CA THR A 151 -4.26 -10.80 3.58
C THR A 151 -3.50 -11.01 4.89
N GLU A 152 -4.11 -11.74 5.81
CA GLU A 152 -3.47 -12.19 7.04
C GLU A 152 -2.36 -13.21 6.77
N PHE A 153 -2.50 -14.00 5.71
CA PHE A 153 -1.57 -15.06 5.35
C PHE A 153 -0.11 -14.55 5.25
N GLU A 154 0.10 -13.35 4.73
CA GLU A 154 1.42 -12.69 4.65
C GLU A 154 1.63 -11.61 5.70
N THR A 155 0.90 -11.67 6.80
CA THR A 155 1.01 -10.69 7.90
C THR A 155 0.75 -9.24 7.48
N TYR A 156 -0.19 -9.04 6.53
CA TYR A 156 -0.68 -7.75 6.04
C TYR A 156 0.37 -6.88 5.33
N GLN A 157 1.44 -7.47 4.80
CA GLN A 157 2.59 -6.73 4.28
C GLN A 157 2.31 -6.06 2.94
N ASN A 158 1.66 -6.76 2.00
CA ASN A 158 1.43 -6.25 0.66
C ASN A 158 -0.01 -5.77 0.45
N PHE A 159 -0.17 -4.90 -0.52
CA PHE A 159 -1.47 -4.52 -1.07
C PHE A 159 -1.71 -5.26 -2.36
N TYR A 160 -2.92 -5.77 -2.48
CA TYR A 160 -3.44 -6.33 -3.71
C TYR A 160 -4.52 -5.43 -4.24
N CYS A 161 -4.51 -5.20 -5.55
CA CYS A 161 -5.52 -4.38 -6.18
C CYS A 161 -6.08 -5.00 -7.46
N ARG A 162 -7.28 -4.55 -7.83
CA ARG A 162 -7.86 -4.84 -9.12
C ARG A 162 -7.21 -4.00 -10.22
N GLU A 163 -7.40 -4.47 -11.45
CA GLU A 163 -6.92 -3.82 -12.67
C GLU A 163 -7.37 -2.36 -12.81
N ASP A 164 -8.62 -2.02 -12.43
CA ASP A 164 -9.13 -0.66 -12.51
C ASP A 164 -8.40 0.34 -11.58
N VAL A 165 -7.88 -0.11 -10.44
CA VAL A 165 -7.00 0.71 -9.57
C VAL A 165 -5.67 0.97 -10.26
N LYS A 166 -5.04 -0.08 -10.80
CA LYS A 166 -3.80 0.03 -11.57
C LYS A 166 -3.97 0.99 -12.75
N ASP A 167 -5.04 0.78 -13.54
CA ASP A 167 -5.34 1.61 -14.71
C ASP A 167 -5.58 3.07 -14.35
N ALA A 168 -6.24 3.34 -13.22
CA ALA A 168 -6.43 4.71 -12.72
C ALA A 168 -5.10 5.38 -12.33
N ILE A 169 -4.19 4.63 -11.69
CA ILE A 169 -2.85 5.12 -11.31
C ILE A 169 -2.01 5.40 -12.56
N GLU A 170 -1.96 4.46 -13.50
CA GLU A 170 -1.21 4.60 -14.75
C GLU A 170 -1.82 5.67 -15.66
N GLY A 171 -3.15 5.69 -15.81
CA GLY A 171 -3.87 6.66 -16.63
C GLY A 171 -3.74 8.11 -16.12
N ALA A 172 -3.65 8.30 -14.82
CA ALA A 172 -3.33 9.58 -14.21
C ALA A 172 -1.81 9.87 -14.20
N ALA A 173 -0.98 8.97 -14.70
CA ALA A 173 0.49 9.05 -14.70
C ALA A 173 1.07 9.37 -13.31
N LEU A 174 0.49 8.78 -12.26
CA LEU A 174 0.97 8.94 -10.88
C LEU A 174 2.33 8.28 -10.68
N LYS A 175 3.16 8.91 -9.85
CA LYS A 175 4.53 8.50 -9.59
C LYS A 175 4.69 8.00 -8.16
N GLY A 176 5.45 6.89 -8.00
CA GLY A 176 5.81 6.32 -6.69
C GLY A 176 5.35 4.87 -6.48
N MET A 177 4.56 4.29 -7.39
CA MET A 177 4.10 2.90 -7.32
C MET A 177 4.49 2.10 -8.55
N THR A 178 4.68 0.80 -8.35
CA THR A 178 4.86 -0.22 -9.38
C THR A 178 3.92 -1.39 -9.13
N PHE A 179 3.69 -2.21 -10.16
CA PHE A 179 2.75 -3.32 -10.12
C PHE A 179 3.37 -4.58 -10.70
N THR A 180 3.00 -5.73 -10.14
CA THR A 180 3.28 -7.04 -10.74
C THR A 180 2.03 -7.91 -10.70
N SER A 181 1.85 -8.72 -11.74
CA SER A 181 0.83 -9.79 -11.77
C SER A 181 1.34 -11.09 -11.12
N GLU A 182 2.61 -11.16 -10.76
CA GLU A 182 3.19 -12.27 -9.98
C GLU A 182 2.88 -12.02 -8.51
N LEU A 183 1.79 -12.63 -8.04
CA LEU A 183 1.31 -12.43 -6.69
C LEU A 183 2.21 -13.17 -5.70
N GLY A 184 2.70 -12.46 -4.68
CA GLY A 184 3.60 -13.01 -3.66
C GLY A 184 5.09 -12.97 -4.02
N ALA A 185 5.47 -12.52 -5.22
CA ALA A 185 6.88 -12.33 -5.54
C ALA A 185 7.48 -11.22 -4.67
N GLU A 186 8.72 -11.43 -4.18
CA GLU A 186 9.46 -10.34 -3.54
C GLU A 186 9.78 -9.24 -4.57
N PHE A 187 9.71 -7.99 -4.13
CA PHE A 187 9.93 -6.81 -4.99
C PHE A 187 11.25 -6.88 -5.81
N GLY A 188 12.32 -7.42 -5.23
CA GLY A 188 13.62 -7.57 -5.89
C GLY A 188 13.62 -8.55 -7.06
N MET A 189 12.91 -9.68 -6.94
CA MET A 189 12.87 -10.72 -7.97
C MET A 189 12.05 -10.29 -9.20
N ALA A 190 10.98 -9.55 -9.00
CA ALA A 190 10.14 -9.04 -10.10
C ALA A 190 10.87 -8.01 -10.98
N GLN A 191 11.86 -7.29 -10.44
CA GLN A 191 12.68 -6.35 -11.22
C GLN A 191 13.84 -7.01 -11.96
N ASP A 192 14.45 -8.05 -11.40
CA ASP A 192 15.59 -8.74 -12.03
C ASP A 192 15.20 -9.50 -13.30
N GLN A 193 13.99 -10.03 -13.38
CA GLN A 193 13.48 -10.67 -14.61
C GLN A 193 13.33 -9.67 -15.79
N LYS A 194 13.08 -8.38 -15.51
CA LYS A 194 13.01 -7.33 -16.53
C LYS A 194 14.39 -6.80 -16.97
N ARG A 195 15.44 -7.08 -16.21
CA ARG A 195 16.83 -6.63 -16.49
C ARG A 195 17.70 -7.66 -17.18
N SER A 196 17.26 -8.90 -17.38
CA SER A 196 18.00 -9.90 -18.17
C SER A 196 17.82 -9.61 -19.66
N PRO A 197 18.81 -9.04 -20.38
CA PRO A 197 18.77 -8.97 -21.82
C PRO A 197 19.14 -10.35 -22.38
N ASN A 198 18.35 -10.83 -23.32
CA ASN A 198 18.76 -11.88 -24.24
C ASN A 198 19.96 -11.44 -25.07
#